data_ac5e86b2c84dea45fd1b726b5c2692bc
#
_entry.id   ac5e86b2c84dea45fd1b726b5c2692bc
#
_cell.length_a   1.000
_cell.length_b   1.000
_cell.length_c   1.000
_cell.angle_alpha   90.00
_cell.angle_beta   90.00
_cell.angle_gamma   90.00
#
_symmetry.space_group_name_H-M   'P 1'
#
loop_
_entity.id
_entity.type
_entity.pdbx_description
1 polymer ?
#
loop_
_entity_poly.entity_id
_entity_poly.type
_entity_poly.pdbx_seq_one_letter_code
_entity_poly.pdbx_strand_id
1 'polypeptide(L)'
;KGHASPLFYSLWAAAGRISEEELLTLRKFGSRLEGHPTLDFPYTEASTGSLGQGLSIGIGMAINAKYVDKLSYKTFVLFGDSVIALWSQWECMQISCYYKLDNLIGILDVNRLGQRGQTMYGHNLNEYQKRISSFGWETVIIDGHSYPQIISAYESALKTKGKPTMIIAKTIKGKGVSFLEDKDGWHGKALKEEYLKKALGELGEVDRSIRGEIKRPEKAQPIHVILGRTQSEARYRLA
;
A
#
# COMPACT_ATOMS: atom_id res chain seq x y z
N LYS A 1 -3.97 -0.08 0.75
CA LYS A 1 -4.76 -1.34 0.63
C LYS A 1 -5.59 -1.55 1.88
N GLY A 2 -6.75 -0.89 1.99
CA GLY A 2 -7.61 -0.95 3.19
C GLY A 2 -8.06 -2.36 3.58
N HIS A 3 -8.22 -3.26 2.62
CA HIS A 3 -8.55 -4.66 2.86
C HIS A 3 -7.45 -5.46 3.57
N ALA A 4 -6.24 -4.91 3.72
CA ALA A 4 -5.16 -5.50 4.50
C ALA A 4 -5.08 -4.89 5.92
N SER A 5 -6.21 -4.41 6.47
CA SER A 5 -6.28 -3.78 7.80
C SER A 5 -5.69 -4.65 8.92
N PRO A 6 -5.90 -5.98 8.99
CA PRO A 6 -5.25 -6.79 10.01
C PRO A 6 -3.72 -6.71 9.98
N LEU A 7 -3.12 -6.76 8.78
CA LEU A 7 -1.68 -6.56 8.62
C LEU A 7 -1.26 -5.16 9.07
N PHE A 8 -2.01 -4.13 8.64
CA PHE A 8 -1.71 -2.74 8.99
C PHE A 8 -1.66 -2.54 10.50
N TYR A 9 -2.69 -2.99 11.24
CA TYR A 9 -2.70 -2.87 12.70
C TYR A 9 -1.65 -3.74 13.38
N SER A 10 -1.36 -4.94 12.86
CA SER A 10 -0.30 -5.80 13.39
C SER A 10 1.09 -5.18 13.27
N LEU A 11 1.36 -4.43 12.20
CA LEU A 11 2.62 -3.68 12.06
C LEU A 11 2.75 -2.58 13.12
N TRP A 12 1.66 -1.88 13.45
CA TRP A 12 1.66 -0.88 14.52
C TRP A 12 1.81 -1.50 15.92
N ALA A 13 1.27 -2.71 16.12
CA ALA A 13 1.51 -3.46 17.35
C ALA A 13 2.98 -3.90 17.45
N ALA A 14 3.56 -4.43 16.37
CA ALA A 14 4.97 -4.79 16.32
C ALA A 14 5.90 -3.58 16.55
N ALA A 15 5.45 -2.38 16.19
CA ALA A 15 6.12 -1.12 16.47
C ALA A 15 5.84 -0.55 17.88
N GLY A 16 5.12 -1.29 18.73
CA GLY A 16 4.81 -0.91 20.11
C GLY A 16 3.84 0.27 20.24
N ARG A 17 3.01 0.54 19.22
CA ARG A 17 2.05 1.66 19.23
C ARG A 17 0.65 1.29 19.67
N ILE A 18 0.30 0.02 19.61
CA ILE A 18 -0.93 -0.56 20.15
C ILE A 18 -0.60 -1.88 20.86
N SER A 19 -1.41 -2.27 21.83
CA SER A 19 -1.20 -3.52 22.55
C SER A 19 -1.80 -4.72 21.80
N GLU A 20 -1.42 -5.93 22.22
CA GLU A 20 -2.02 -7.16 21.69
C GLU A 20 -3.51 -7.26 22.07
N GLU A 21 -3.88 -6.79 23.26
CA GLU A 21 -5.27 -6.74 23.71
C GLU A 21 -6.10 -5.80 22.82
N GLU A 22 -5.52 -4.65 22.42
CA GLU A 22 -6.18 -3.75 21.50
C GLU A 22 -6.38 -4.39 20.11
N LEU A 23 -5.41 -5.18 19.60
CA LEU A 23 -5.60 -5.93 18.34
C LEU A 23 -6.85 -6.83 18.37
N LEU A 24 -7.16 -7.42 19.53
CA LEU A 24 -8.33 -8.29 19.70
C LEU A 24 -9.66 -7.52 19.67
N THR A 25 -9.62 -6.19 19.63
CA THR A 25 -10.81 -5.34 19.45
C THR A 25 -11.16 -5.06 17.99
N LEU A 26 -10.38 -5.57 17.03
CA LEU A 26 -10.61 -5.36 15.60
C LEU A 26 -12.09 -5.62 15.24
N ARG A 27 -12.75 -4.62 14.65
CA ARG A 27 -14.15 -4.64 14.21
C ARG A 27 -15.17 -4.82 15.35
N LYS A 28 -14.80 -4.68 16.61
CA LYS A 28 -15.77 -4.60 17.70
C LYS A 28 -16.37 -3.20 17.75
N PHE A 29 -17.62 -3.10 18.17
CA PHE A 29 -18.29 -1.80 18.32
C PHE A 29 -17.50 -0.91 19.30
N GLY A 30 -17.30 0.34 18.92
CA GLY A 30 -16.52 1.32 19.69
C GLY A 30 -15.00 1.18 19.60
N SER A 31 -14.48 0.20 18.86
CA SER A 31 -13.04 0.10 18.60
C SER A 31 -12.61 1.03 17.48
N ARG A 32 -11.48 1.72 17.66
CA ARG A 32 -10.83 2.48 16.58
C ARG A 32 -10.12 1.61 15.54
N LEU A 33 -10.03 0.30 15.78
CA LEU A 33 -9.51 -0.68 14.83
C LEU A 33 -10.66 -1.18 13.95
N GLU A 34 -11.06 -0.34 13.00
CA GLU A 34 -12.14 -0.65 12.08
C GLU A 34 -11.74 -1.69 11.03
N GLY A 35 -12.72 -2.28 10.35
CA GLY A 35 -12.50 -3.27 9.29
C GLY A 35 -11.68 -2.74 8.10
N HIS A 36 -11.74 -1.43 7.88
CA HIS A 36 -10.87 -0.66 6.99
C HIS A 36 -10.34 0.54 7.76
N PRO A 37 -9.04 0.87 7.65
CA PRO A 37 -8.47 1.97 8.41
C PRO A 37 -9.15 3.31 8.08
N THR A 38 -9.52 4.04 9.12
CA THR A 38 -10.07 5.38 9.06
C THR A 38 -9.20 6.37 9.83
N LEU A 39 -9.50 7.65 9.76
CA LEU A 39 -8.76 8.69 10.48
C LEU A 39 -8.96 8.64 12.00
N ASP A 40 -9.88 7.83 12.50
CA ASP A 40 -10.03 7.58 13.94
C ASP A 40 -8.82 6.81 14.52
N PHE A 41 -8.12 6.07 13.67
CA PHE A 41 -6.84 5.49 14.03
C PHE A 41 -5.71 6.48 13.72
N PRO A 42 -4.98 6.98 14.74
CA PRO A 42 -4.09 8.15 14.63
C PRO A 42 -2.87 7.96 13.72
N TYR A 43 -2.64 6.74 13.26
CA TYR A 43 -1.54 6.41 12.34
C TYR A 43 -2.02 6.15 10.90
N THR A 44 -3.24 6.57 10.58
CA THR A 44 -3.81 6.46 9.23
C THR A 44 -3.74 7.83 8.54
N GLU A 45 -3.02 7.92 7.44
CA GLU A 45 -2.92 9.16 6.65
C GLU A 45 -4.19 9.43 5.83
N ALA A 46 -4.93 8.39 5.48
CA ALA A 46 -6.16 8.49 4.70
C ALA A 46 -7.07 7.30 4.94
N SER A 47 -8.37 7.55 5.05
CA SER A 47 -9.37 6.47 5.09
C SER A 47 -9.33 5.68 3.79
N THR A 48 -9.27 4.36 3.91
CA THR A 48 -9.16 3.43 2.77
C THR A 48 -10.21 2.33 2.86
N GLY A 49 -10.42 1.61 1.75
CA GLY A 49 -11.42 0.54 1.68
C GLY A 49 -12.25 0.62 0.41
N SER A 50 -12.57 1.82 -0.05
CA SER A 50 -13.14 2.03 -1.38
C SER A 50 -12.07 1.74 -2.43
N LEU A 51 -12.30 0.68 -3.22
CA LEU A 51 -11.33 0.25 -4.24
C LEU A 51 -11.17 1.35 -5.32
N GLY A 52 -9.96 1.53 -5.79
CA GLY A 52 -9.63 2.51 -6.83
C GLY A 52 -9.21 3.89 -6.32
N GLN A 53 -9.39 4.22 -5.04
CA GLN A 53 -9.08 5.56 -4.52
C GLN A 53 -7.63 5.70 -3.99
N GLY A 54 -7.02 4.62 -3.52
CA GLY A 54 -5.72 4.70 -2.83
C GLY A 54 -4.60 5.31 -3.66
N LEU A 55 -4.53 5.00 -4.95
CA LEU A 55 -3.50 5.56 -5.83
C LEU A 55 -3.74 7.06 -6.07
N SER A 56 -4.99 7.49 -6.25
CA SER A 56 -5.34 8.91 -6.41
C SER A 56 -4.94 9.73 -5.17
N ILE A 57 -5.20 9.21 -3.98
CA ILE A 57 -4.77 9.84 -2.72
C ILE A 57 -3.24 9.95 -2.68
N GLY A 58 -2.53 8.87 -2.99
CA GLY A 58 -1.07 8.86 -3.04
C GLY A 58 -0.49 9.86 -4.05
N ILE A 59 -1.13 10.03 -5.20
CA ILE A 59 -0.76 11.06 -6.19
C ILE A 59 -0.92 12.45 -5.61
N GLY A 60 -2.04 12.73 -4.94
CA GLY A 60 -2.26 14.01 -4.27
C GLY A 60 -1.17 14.33 -3.26
N MET A 61 -0.81 13.37 -2.41
CA MET A 61 0.30 13.49 -1.46
C MET A 61 1.64 13.72 -2.15
N ALA A 62 1.94 12.98 -3.22
CA ALA A 62 3.20 13.11 -3.96
C ALA A 62 3.31 14.45 -4.71
N ILE A 63 2.21 14.94 -5.29
CA ILE A 63 2.14 16.28 -5.91
C ILE A 63 2.37 17.35 -4.84
N ASN A 64 1.66 17.25 -3.71
CA ASN A 64 1.81 18.21 -2.62
C ASN A 64 3.27 18.28 -2.15
N ALA A 65 3.88 17.12 -1.86
CA ALA A 65 5.28 17.05 -1.46
C ALA A 65 6.21 17.73 -2.47
N LYS A 66 6.07 17.37 -3.74
CA LYS A 66 7.03 17.78 -4.77
C LYS A 66 6.85 19.22 -5.22
N TYR A 67 5.61 19.69 -5.38
CA TYR A 67 5.31 20.96 -6.05
C TYR A 67 4.80 22.05 -5.13
N VAL A 68 4.11 21.68 -4.05
CA VAL A 68 3.54 22.64 -3.09
C VAL A 68 4.49 22.87 -1.93
N ASP A 69 4.71 21.84 -1.11
CA ASP A 69 5.52 21.95 0.11
C ASP A 69 7.04 21.87 -0.18
N LYS A 70 7.43 21.37 -1.35
CA LYS A 70 8.82 21.13 -1.76
C LYS A 70 9.60 20.26 -0.77
N LEU A 71 8.93 19.25 -0.22
CA LEU A 71 9.49 18.28 0.71
C LEU A 71 10.01 17.04 -0.03
N SER A 72 11.04 16.42 0.55
CA SER A 72 11.73 15.28 -0.08
C SER A 72 11.13 13.91 0.22
N TYR A 73 10.00 13.83 0.93
CA TYR A 73 9.43 12.55 1.30
C TYR A 73 8.89 11.76 0.09
N LYS A 74 8.88 10.47 0.25
CA LYS A 74 8.34 9.53 -0.73
C LYS A 74 6.95 9.06 -0.29
N THR A 75 6.08 8.84 -1.26
CA THR A 75 4.74 8.28 -1.05
C THR A 75 4.72 6.85 -1.55
N PHE A 76 4.40 5.91 -0.68
CA PHE A 76 4.25 4.49 -1.00
C PHE A 76 2.78 4.11 -1.01
N VAL A 77 2.32 3.48 -2.09
CA VAL A 77 0.93 3.03 -2.22
C VAL A 77 0.88 1.53 -2.47
N LEU A 78 0.40 0.77 -1.48
CA LEU A 78 0.13 -0.65 -1.63
C LEU A 78 -1.30 -0.87 -2.13
N PHE A 79 -1.48 -1.64 -3.19
CA PHE A 79 -2.79 -2.02 -3.70
C PHE A 79 -2.78 -3.44 -4.29
N GLY A 80 -3.96 -4.04 -4.45
CA GLY A 80 -4.08 -5.39 -4.97
C GLY A 80 -4.30 -5.42 -6.48
N ASP A 81 -4.09 -6.57 -7.07
CA ASP A 81 -4.26 -6.83 -8.49
C ASP A 81 -5.71 -6.67 -8.99
N SER A 82 -6.72 -6.94 -8.14
CA SER A 82 -8.12 -6.66 -8.47
C SER A 82 -8.39 -5.18 -8.77
N VAL A 83 -7.63 -4.28 -8.13
CA VAL A 83 -7.81 -2.83 -8.26
C VAL A 83 -7.42 -2.35 -9.66
N ILE A 84 -6.52 -3.06 -10.35
CA ILE A 84 -6.11 -2.75 -11.73
C ILE A 84 -7.27 -2.84 -12.74
N ALA A 85 -8.34 -3.55 -12.42
CA ALA A 85 -9.54 -3.59 -13.25
C ALA A 85 -10.34 -2.25 -13.26
N LEU A 86 -10.02 -1.32 -12.36
CA LEU A 86 -10.73 -0.06 -12.21
C LEU A 86 -10.09 1.05 -13.05
N TRP A 87 -10.92 1.83 -13.75
CA TRP A 87 -10.49 2.90 -14.65
C TRP A 87 -9.64 3.96 -13.95
N SER A 88 -9.98 4.32 -12.72
CA SER A 88 -9.25 5.32 -11.92
C SER A 88 -7.75 5.01 -11.78
N GLN A 89 -7.35 3.74 -11.87
CA GLN A 89 -5.93 3.39 -11.79
C GLN A 89 -5.15 3.83 -13.03
N TRP A 90 -5.76 3.70 -14.20
CA TRP A 90 -5.14 4.09 -15.47
C TRP A 90 -5.05 5.60 -15.61
N GLU A 91 -6.09 6.32 -15.19
CA GLU A 91 -6.06 7.78 -15.08
C GLU A 91 -4.95 8.24 -14.14
N CYS A 92 -4.84 7.61 -12.98
CA CYS A 92 -3.78 7.86 -12.01
C CYS A 92 -2.38 7.62 -12.59
N MET A 93 -2.21 6.53 -13.33
CA MET A 93 -0.91 6.20 -13.95
C MET A 93 -0.49 7.24 -14.97
N GLN A 94 -1.44 7.72 -15.80
CA GLN A 94 -1.19 8.77 -16.77
C GLN A 94 -0.81 10.09 -16.07
N ILE A 95 -1.58 10.54 -15.11
CA ILE A 95 -1.38 11.79 -14.38
C ILE A 95 -0.03 11.79 -13.65
N SER A 96 0.28 10.71 -12.93
CA SER A 96 1.52 10.61 -12.16
C SER A 96 2.77 10.66 -13.04
N CYS A 97 2.70 10.09 -14.24
CA CYS A 97 3.78 10.16 -15.19
C CYS A 97 3.92 11.55 -15.81
N TYR A 98 2.79 12.19 -16.17
CA TYR A 98 2.78 13.57 -16.67
C TYR A 98 3.46 14.54 -15.70
N TYR A 99 3.14 14.43 -14.39
CA TYR A 99 3.77 15.24 -13.33
C TYR A 99 5.14 14.70 -12.89
N LYS A 100 5.69 13.67 -13.54
CA LYS A 100 7.02 13.12 -13.23
C LYS A 100 7.21 12.83 -11.73
N LEU A 101 6.23 12.15 -11.11
CA LEU A 101 6.22 11.90 -9.67
C LEU A 101 7.22 10.81 -9.28
N ASP A 102 8.51 11.10 -9.34
CA ASP A 102 9.58 10.21 -8.90
C ASP A 102 9.68 10.02 -7.38
N ASN A 103 8.79 10.66 -6.67
CA ASN A 103 8.53 10.47 -5.24
C ASN A 103 7.30 9.58 -4.96
N LEU A 104 6.66 9.01 -6.00
CA LEU A 104 5.56 8.07 -5.89
C LEU A 104 6.04 6.65 -6.23
N ILE A 105 5.83 5.71 -5.31
CA ILE A 105 6.16 4.30 -5.46
C ILE A 105 4.90 3.48 -5.23
N GLY A 106 4.42 2.82 -6.29
CA GLY A 106 3.33 1.86 -6.21
C GLY A 106 3.86 0.46 -5.89
N ILE A 107 3.15 -0.29 -5.07
CA ILE A 107 3.40 -1.71 -4.80
C ILE A 107 2.13 -2.47 -5.16
N LEU A 108 2.19 -3.22 -6.24
CA LEU A 108 1.09 -4.06 -6.73
C LEU A 108 1.26 -5.48 -6.19
N ASP A 109 0.39 -5.85 -5.25
CA ASP A 109 0.32 -7.20 -4.69
C ASP A 109 -0.48 -8.11 -5.64
N VAL A 110 0.25 -8.87 -6.45
CA VAL A 110 -0.32 -9.80 -7.44
C VAL A 110 -0.44 -11.19 -6.82
N ASN A 111 -1.53 -11.41 -6.08
CA ASN A 111 -1.84 -12.68 -5.46
C ASN A 111 -2.87 -13.51 -6.24
N ARG A 112 -3.30 -13.05 -7.40
CA ARG A 112 -4.25 -13.63 -8.35
C ARG A 112 -5.69 -13.83 -7.86
N LEU A 113 -6.00 -13.61 -6.59
CA LEU A 113 -7.32 -13.88 -6.02
C LEU A 113 -8.03 -12.60 -5.57
N GLY A 114 -9.18 -12.32 -6.18
CA GLY A 114 -10.09 -11.25 -5.80
C GLY A 114 -11.00 -11.63 -4.62
N GLN A 115 -12.14 -10.95 -4.52
CA GLN A 115 -13.22 -11.32 -3.59
C GLN A 115 -13.91 -12.61 -3.99
N ARG A 116 -14.01 -12.84 -5.30
CA ARG A 116 -14.63 -14.02 -5.91
C ARG A 116 -13.78 -14.48 -7.08
N GLY A 117 -13.03 -15.54 -6.89
CA GLY A 117 -12.23 -16.16 -7.94
C GLY A 117 -11.00 -15.35 -8.37
N GLN A 118 -10.49 -15.73 -9.51
CA GLN A 118 -9.25 -15.19 -10.04
C GLN A 118 -9.42 -13.77 -10.59
N THR A 119 -8.38 -12.96 -10.40
CA THR A 119 -8.29 -11.62 -10.99
C THR A 119 -8.05 -11.70 -12.50
N MET A 120 -8.31 -10.58 -13.22
CA MET A 120 -8.33 -10.51 -14.68
C MET A 120 -7.08 -11.11 -15.36
N TYR A 121 -5.91 -10.87 -14.79
CA TYR A 121 -4.63 -11.34 -15.35
C TYR A 121 -3.94 -12.40 -14.49
N GLY A 122 -4.52 -12.77 -13.34
CA GLY A 122 -3.94 -13.76 -12.44
C GLY A 122 -2.47 -13.48 -12.13
N HIS A 123 -1.60 -14.47 -12.24
CA HIS A 123 -0.15 -14.34 -12.08
C HIS A 123 0.61 -14.02 -13.38
N ASN A 124 -0.05 -13.49 -14.41
CA ASN A 124 0.63 -13.02 -15.62
C ASN A 124 1.30 -11.66 -15.38
N LEU A 125 2.43 -11.67 -14.69
CA LEU A 125 3.16 -10.46 -14.29
C LEU A 125 3.60 -9.62 -15.49
N ASN A 126 3.92 -10.25 -16.60
CA ASN A 126 4.32 -9.56 -17.82
C ASN A 126 3.18 -8.71 -18.39
N GLU A 127 1.93 -9.14 -18.24
CA GLU A 127 0.78 -8.37 -18.69
C GLU A 127 0.59 -7.10 -17.84
N TYR A 128 0.73 -7.20 -16.51
CA TYR A 128 0.75 -6.02 -15.64
C TYR A 128 1.90 -5.09 -16.01
N GLN A 129 3.09 -5.62 -16.20
CA GLN A 129 4.27 -4.84 -16.55
C GLN A 129 4.08 -4.06 -17.85
N LYS A 130 3.67 -4.74 -18.94
CA LYS A 130 3.43 -4.10 -20.25
C LYS A 130 2.45 -2.95 -20.15
N ARG A 131 1.32 -3.16 -19.45
CA ARG A 131 0.29 -2.14 -19.29
C ARG A 131 0.78 -0.95 -18.50
N ILE A 132 1.40 -1.18 -17.35
CA ILE A 132 1.87 -0.11 -16.46
C ILE A 132 3.03 0.66 -17.10
N SER A 133 3.98 -0.03 -17.74
CA SER A 133 5.10 0.63 -18.42
C SER A 133 4.66 1.45 -19.63
N SER A 134 3.55 1.08 -20.30
CA SER A 134 3.02 1.87 -21.42
C SER A 134 2.56 3.28 -21.02
N PHE A 135 2.25 3.49 -19.73
CA PHE A 135 1.98 4.82 -19.16
C PHE A 135 3.26 5.57 -18.74
N GLY A 136 4.43 4.99 -18.98
CA GLY A 136 5.72 5.63 -18.70
C GLY A 136 6.28 5.38 -17.29
N TRP A 137 5.66 4.51 -16.49
CA TRP A 137 6.19 4.11 -15.19
C TRP A 137 7.42 3.24 -15.31
N GLU A 138 8.38 3.40 -14.40
CA GLU A 138 9.39 2.38 -14.14
C GLU A 138 8.73 1.17 -13.50
N THR A 139 9.12 -0.05 -13.89
CA THR A 139 8.49 -1.28 -13.39
C THR A 139 9.54 -2.30 -12.97
N VAL A 140 9.35 -2.89 -11.81
CA VAL A 140 10.21 -3.95 -11.26
C VAL A 140 9.33 -5.13 -10.86
N ILE A 141 9.59 -6.31 -11.43
CA ILE A 141 8.91 -7.56 -11.05
C ILE A 141 9.74 -8.26 -9.99
N ILE A 142 9.08 -8.71 -8.92
CA ILE A 142 9.72 -9.45 -7.83
C ILE A 142 8.89 -10.65 -7.37
N ASP A 143 9.55 -11.59 -6.72
CA ASP A 143 8.89 -12.50 -5.78
C ASP A 143 8.60 -11.74 -4.47
N GLY A 144 7.31 -11.51 -4.19
CA GLY A 144 6.85 -10.77 -3.02
C GLY A 144 7.05 -11.52 -1.68
N HIS A 145 7.57 -12.74 -1.71
CA HIS A 145 7.98 -13.51 -0.52
C HIS A 145 9.51 -13.58 -0.35
N SER A 146 10.27 -12.94 -1.25
CA SER A 146 11.74 -12.89 -1.17
C SER A 146 12.20 -11.55 -0.58
N TYR A 147 12.62 -11.54 0.69
CA TYR A 147 13.16 -10.34 1.33
C TYR A 147 14.30 -9.66 0.55
N PRO A 148 15.29 -10.42 0.01
CA PRO A 148 16.34 -9.80 -0.80
C PRO A 148 15.81 -9.06 -2.03
N GLN A 149 14.82 -9.65 -2.75
CA GLN A 149 14.22 -9.00 -3.90
C GLN A 149 13.39 -7.78 -3.51
N ILE A 150 12.66 -7.84 -2.39
CA ILE A 150 11.89 -6.72 -1.86
C ILE A 150 12.82 -5.54 -1.54
N ILE A 151 13.92 -5.79 -0.81
CA ILE A 151 14.90 -4.75 -0.44
C ILE A 151 15.50 -4.12 -1.70
N SER A 152 15.98 -4.93 -2.62
CA SER A 152 16.57 -4.47 -3.89
C SER A 152 15.59 -3.63 -4.73
N ALA A 153 14.31 -4.03 -4.76
CA ALA A 153 13.27 -3.28 -5.47
C ALA A 153 13.01 -1.90 -4.85
N TYR A 154 12.95 -1.80 -3.52
CA TYR A 154 12.84 -0.51 -2.84
C TYR A 154 14.05 0.37 -3.09
N GLU A 155 15.27 -0.17 -3.00
CA GLU A 155 16.50 0.58 -3.30
C GLU A 155 16.52 1.13 -4.73
N SER A 156 16.09 0.31 -5.71
CA SER A 156 15.96 0.73 -7.10
C SER A 156 14.92 1.82 -7.26
N ALA A 157 13.73 1.64 -6.68
CA ALA A 157 12.64 2.61 -6.75
C ALA A 157 13.02 3.97 -6.15
N LEU A 158 13.79 3.98 -5.05
CA LEU A 158 14.27 5.21 -4.42
C LEU A 158 15.28 5.98 -5.29
N LYS A 159 15.98 5.29 -6.19
CA LYS A 159 16.97 5.89 -7.12
C LYS A 159 16.34 6.39 -8.41
N THR A 160 15.15 5.94 -8.77
CA THR A 160 14.44 6.35 -9.99
C THR A 160 14.19 7.86 -10.00
N LYS A 161 14.41 8.50 -11.15
CA LYS A 161 14.22 9.95 -11.34
C LYS A 161 13.30 10.23 -12.51
N GLY A 162 12.50 11.29 -12.36
CA GLY A 162 11.66 11.83 -13.44
C GLY A 162 10.43 11.01 -13.80
N LYS A 163 10.18 9.88 -13.13
CA LYS A 163 9.00 9.03 -13.35
C LYS A 163 8.66 8.22 -12.08
N PRO A 164 7.39 7.87 -11.86
CA PRO A 164 7.00 6.99 -10.77
C PRO A 164 7.47 5.55 -10.99
N THR A 165 7.56 4.77 -9.92
CA THR A 165 7.97 3.36 -9.97
C THR A 165 6.86 2.46 -9.47
N MET A 166 6.62 1.33 -10.18
CA MET A 166 5.74 0.26 -9.77
C MET A 166 6.53 -1.01 -9.45
N ILE A 167 6.47 -1.47 -8.22
CA ILE A 167 6.96 -2.78 -7.81
C ILE A 167 5.80 -3.78 -7.99
N ILE A 168 5.95 -4.72 -8.91
CA ILE A 168 4.97 -5.76 -9.21
C ILE A 168 5.39 -7.01 -8.47
N ALA A 169 4.77 -7.24 -7.32
CA ALA A 169 5.13 -8.31 -6.41
C ALA A 169 4.22 -9.53 -6.62
N LYS A 170 4.79 -10.64 -7.11
CA LYS A 170 4.09 -11.92 -7.12
C LYS A 170 3.98 -12.44 -5.69
N THR A 171 2.76 -12.65 -5.22
CA THR A 171 2.49 -13.20 -3.90
C THR A 171 1.53 -14.38 -3.99
N ILE A 172 1.42 -15.11 -2.89
CA ILE A 172 0.45 -16.19 -2.73
C ILE A 172 -0.42 -15.85 -1.53
N LYS A 173 -1.72 -15.71 -1.76
CA LYS A 173 -2.68 -15.42 -0.70
C LYS A 173 -2.73 -16.57 0.30
N GLY A 174 -2.61 -16.27 1.59
CA GLY A 174 -2.59 -17.30 2.64
C GLY A 174 -1.27 -18.06 2.76
N LYS A 175 -0.16 -17.54 2.19
CA LYS A 175 1.17 -18.15 2.25
C LYS A 175 1.56 -18.58 3.65
N GLY A 176 2.04 -19.83 3.77
CA GLY A 176 2.48 -20.42 5.02
C GLY A 176 1.39 -21.20 5.77
N VAL A 177 0.15 -21.20 5.30
CA VAL A 177 -0.94 -21.99 5.88
C VAL A 177 -1.55 -22.88 4.81
N SER A 178 -1.27 -24.17 4.86
CA SER A 178 -1.51 -25.16 3.79
C SER A 178 -2.94 -25.21 3.29
N PHE A 179 -3.93 -25.02 4.15
CA PHE A 179 -5.33 -25.06 3.80
C PHE A 179 -5.90 -23.72 3.33
N LEU A 180 -5.12 -22.61 3.44
CA LEU A 180 -5.45 -21.27 2.94
C LEU A 180 -4.68 -20.92 1.67
N GLU A 181 -3.46 -21.43 1.55
CA GLU A 181 -2.50 -21.04 0.52
C GLU A 181 -3.11 -21.25 -0.88
N ASP A 182 -3.17 -20.13 -1.63
CA ASP A 182 -3.66 -20.04 -3.00
C ASP A 182 -5.10 -20.55 -3.22
N LYS A 183 -5.94 -20.50 -2.18
CA LYS A 183 -7.34 -20.95 -2.25
C LYS A 183 -8.32 -19.79 -2.22
N ASP A 184 -9.31 -19.86 -3.10
CA ASP A 184 -10.42 -18.91 -3.13
C ASP A 184 -11.34 -19.05 -1.89
N GLY A 185 -12.19 -18.05 -1.70
CA GLY A 185 -13.22 -18.08 -0.66
C GLY A 185 -12.78 -17.62 0.73
N TRP A 186 -11.51 -17.21 0.91
CA TRP A 186 -11.00 -16.73 2.20
C TRP A 186 -10.89 -15.20 2.30
N HIS A 187 -11.40 -14.47 1.32
CA HIS A 187 -11.38 -13.01 1.38
C HIS A 187 -12.32 -12.48 2.46
N GLY A 188 -11.76 -11.82 3.48
CA GLY A 188 -12.53 -11.22 4.58
C GLY A 188 -13.18 -12.22 5.54
N LYS A 189 -12.79 -13.48 5.52
CA LYS A 189 -13.31 -14.51 6.44
C LYS A 189 -12.35 -14.74 7.60
N ALA A 190 -12.88 -14.69 8.82
CA ALA A 190 -12.16 -15.12 10.01
C ALA A 190 -12.13 -16.65 10.11
N LEU A 191 -11.05 -17.18 10.66
CA LEU A 191 -10.92 -18.60 10.95
C LEU A 191 -11.74 -18.98 12.18
N LYS A 192 -12.37 -20.16 12.15
CA LYS A 192 -12.90 -20.79 13.35
C LYS A 192 -11.74 -21.25 14.25
N GLU A 193 -12.00 -21.44 15.54
CA GLU A 193 -10.96 -21.71 16.53
C GLU A 193 -10.09 -22.92 16.18
N GLU A 194 -10.68 -24.02 15.72
CA GLU A 194 -9.95 -25.24 15.31
C GLU A 194 -8.98 -24.97 14.16
N TYR A 195 -9.40 -24.20 13.14
CA TYR A 195 -8.57 -23.80 12.01
C TYR A 195 -7.51 -22.78 12.42
N LEU A 196 -7.83 -21.91 13.39
CA LEU A 196 -6.86 -20.96 13.91
C LEU A 196 -5.70 -21.68 14.60
N LYS A 197 -5.99 -22.65 15.47
CA LYS A 197 -4.96 -23.47 16.13
C LYS A 197 -4.06 -24.19 15.12
N LYS A 198 -4.67 -24.75 14.08
CA LYS A 198 -3.92 -25.41 13.00
C LYS A 198 -3.03 -24.40 12.24
N ALA A 199 -3.56 -23.24 11.87
CA ALA A 199 -2.81 -22.21 11.16
C ALA A 199 -1.63 -21.69 11.98
N LEU A 200 -1.82 -21.45 13.28
CA LEU A 200 -0.74 -21.02 14.17
C LEU A 200 0.34 -22.11 14.33
N GLY A 201 -0.05 -23.39 14.37
CA GLY A 201 0.90 -24.51 14.39
C GLY A 201 1.74 -24.60 13.11
N GLU A 202 1.15 -24.31 11.93
CA GLU A 202 1.88 -24.30 10.65
C GLU A 202 2.81 -23.10 10.52
N LEU A 203 2.43 -21.93 11.07
CA LEU A 203 3.26 -20.72 11.06
C LEU A 203 4.43 -20.78 12.03
N GLY A 204 4.33 -21.65 13.05
CA GLY A 204 5.37 -21.83 14.07
C GLY A 204 5.44 -20.69 15.08
N GLU A 205 6.48 -20.71 15.90
CA GLU A 205 6.71 -19.71 16.92
C GLU A 205 7.22 -18.39 16.29
N VAL A 206 6.76 -17.28 16.82
CA VAL A 206 7.19 -15.94 16.41
C VAL A 206 8.15 -15.39 17.44
N ASP A 207 9.32 -14.92 17.02
CA ASP A 207 10.22 -14.16 17.88
C ASP A 207 9.62 -12.82 18.25
N ARG A 208 9.04 -12.75 19.45
CA ARG A 208 8.39 -11.54 19.97
C ARG A 208 9.38 -10.50 20.51
N SER A 209 10.68 -10.78 20.50
CA SER A 209 11.71 -9.82 20.87
C SER A 209 11.97 -8.81 19.74
N ILE A 210 11.70 -9.21 18.49
CA ILE A 210 11.87 -8.34 17.33
C ILE A 210 10.81 -7.24 17.35
N ARG A 211 11.25 -5.99 17.36
CA ARG A 211 10.42 -4.80 17.33
C ARG A 211 10.81 -3.91 16.16
N GLY A 212 9.82 -3.33 15.50
CA GLY A 212 10.03 -2.26 14.54
C GLY A 212 10.23 -0.93 15.26
N GLU A 213 11.23 -0.15 14.85
CA GLU A 213 11.39 1.22 15.30
C GLU A 213 10.87 2.18 14.23
N ILE A 214 9.96 3.07 14.63
CA ILE A 214 9.47 4.12 13.76
C ILE A 214 10.26 5.39 14.07
N LYS A 215 11.11 5.79 13.14
CA LYS A 215 11.76 7.08 13.18
C LYS A 215 10.73 8.19 12.98
N ARG A 216 10.73 9.19 13.86
CA ARG A 216 9.95 10.39 13.61
C ARG A 216 10.53 11.09 12.38
N PRO A 217 9.68 11.61 11.46
CA PRO A 217 10.19 12.43 10.38
C PRO A 217 10.94 13.64 10.99
N GLU A 218 12.05 13.99 10.39
CA GLU A 218 12.68 15.27 10.68
C GLU A 218 11.62 16.37 10.51
N LYS A 219 11.61 17.36 11.43
CA LYS A 219 10.70 18.49 11.28
C LYS A 219 11.09 19.21 10.00
N ALA A 220 10.45 18.85 8.89
CA ALA A 220 10.50 19.65 7.70
C ALA A 220 9.90 21.02 8.08
N GLN A 221 10.70 22.05 8.05
CA GLN A 221 10.19 23.41 8.17
C GLN A 221 9.30 23.63 6.96
N PRO A 222 8.00 23.92 7.11
CA PRO A 222 7.21 24.32 5.97
C PRO A 222 7.93 25.52 5.36
N ILE A 223 8.23 25.44 4.08
CA ILE A 223 8.69 26.60 3.35
C ILE A 223 7.50 27.55 3.40
N HIS A 224 7.62 28.62 4.18
CA HIS A 224 6.65 29.71 4.15
C HIS A 224 6.61 30.19 2.71
N VAL A 225 5.64 29.69 1.93
CA VAL A 225 5.28 30.32 0.69
C VAL A 225 4.75 31.68 1.11
N ILE A 226 5.56 32.71 0.93
CA ILE A 226 5.08 34.07 1.00
C ILE A 226 4.03 34.14 -0.09
N LEU A 227 2.76 34.02 0.32
CA LEU A 227 1.59 34.18 -0.54
C LEU A 227 1.50 35.66 -0.95
N GLY A 228 2.46 36.08 -1.78
CA GLY A 228 2.44 37.36 -2.46
C GLY A 228 1.67 37.32 -3.79
N ARG A 229 0.96 36.21 -4.07
CA ARG A 229 0.12 36.06 -5.28
C ARG A 229 -1.23 35.53 -4.90
N THR A 230 -2.28 36.18 -5.40
CA THR A 230 -3.68 35.87 -5.12
C THR A 230 -4.00 34.41 -5.40
N GLN A 231 -4.87 33.81 -4.60
CA GLN A 231 -5.31 32.41 -4.70
C GLN A 231 -5.79 32.00 -6.11
N SER A 232 -6.10 32.94 -6.98
CA SER A 232 -6.51 32.71 -8.37
C SER A 232 -5.39 32.22 -9.28
N GLU A 233 -4.14 32.69 -9.09
CA GLU A 233 -3.02 32.27 -9.96
C GLU A 233 -2.49 30.86 -9.67
N ALA A 234 -2.65 30.36 -8.45
CA ALA A 234 -2.28 29.00 -8.10
C ALA A 234 -3.20 27.95 -8.74
N ARG A 235 -4.47 28.28 -8.95
CA ARG A 235 -5.47 27.36 -9.54
C ARG A 235 -5.28 27.13 -11.05
N TYR A 236 -4.72 28.08 -11.77
CA TYR A 236 -4.57 27.98 -13.23
C TYR A 236 -3.26 27.32 -13.71
N ARG A 237 -2.31 27.02 -12.83
CA ARG A 237 -1.05 26.33 -13.19
C ARG A 237 -1.10 24.82 -13.02
N LEU A 238 -2.21 24.28 -12.51
CA LEU A 238 -2.43 22.84 -12.34
C LEU A 238 -3.46 22.27 -13.37
N ALA A 239 -3.92 23.08 -14.28
CA ALA A 239 -4.76 22.66 -15.41
C ALA A 239 -3.93 22.38 -16.66
#